data_9622e946d036ed62200622e0e891b5db
#
_entry.id   9622e946d036ed62200622e0e891b5db
#
_cell.length_a   1.000
_cell.length_b   1.000
_cell.length_c   1.000
_cell.angle_alpha   90.00
_cell.angle_beta   90.00
_cell.angle_gamma   90.00
#
_symmetry.space_group_name_H-M   'P 1'
#
loop_
_entity.id
_entity.type
_entity.pdbx_description
1 polymer ?
#
loop_
_entity_poly.entity_id
_entity_poly.type
_entity_poly.pdbx_seq_one_letter_code
_entity_poly.pdbx_strand_id
1 'polypeptide(L)'
;MKKEEPTYTPPFTITDEITTLVIEIGEILGRLSAENENIPTPKLRKENRIKTIQSSLAIENNSLSIEQVTDIIDGKRVLGAPNEIKEVKNAIDVYNLLFELNPYKEADLLKAHSMMTSELVEESGKYRHGGVGVFNGDRCVHMAPPAVQVPILIRNLLSWTKTTKTHPLIHSCVFHYELEFIHPFTDGNGRMGRLWQTLLLMQWKPIFAWIPVETIVKENQQEYYDAIAQSDKIGNSTPFIRFMLNCILKTLKEMQKSNQKSNQKSNQKILLAIKDNKAITIRELQEISGLSESGVKKIIRQLRQNNLIKRIGGNKGGYWEVTDTSNE
;
A
#
# COMPACT_ATOMS: atom_id res chain seq x y z
N MET A 1 -38.84 -8.05 -23.28
CA MET A 1 -37.46 -8.54 -23.07
C MET A 1 -36.55 -7.32 -23.09
N LYS A 2 -36.03 -6.90 -21.94
CA LYS A 2 -34.90 -5.94 -21.90
C LYS A 2 -33.73 -6.65 -22.56
N LYS A 3 -33.20 -6.12 -23.66
CA LYS A 3 -31.90 -6.54 -24.18
C LYS A 3 -30.88 -6.27 -23.06
N GLU A 4 -30.31 -7.31 -22.49
CA GLU A 4 -29.13 -7.18 -21.64
C GLU A 4 -28.06 -6.55 -22.54
N GLU A 5 -27.65 -5.31 -22.21
CA GLU A 5 -26.48 -4.70 -22.82
C GLU A 5 -25.29 -5.59 -22.53
N PRO A 6 -24.38 -5.82 -23.51
CA PRO A 6 -23.22 -6.64 -23.28
C PRO A 6 -22.42 -6.04 -22.14
N THR A 7 -22.30 -6.80 -21.06
CA THR A 7 -21.52 -6.39 -19.87
C THR A 7 -20.07 -6.25 -20.28
N TYR A 8 -19.53 -5.02 -20.19
CA TYR A 8 -18.11 -4.77 -20.44
C TYR A 8 -17.25 -5.63 -19.50
N THR A 9 -16.29 -6.31 -20.07
CA THR A 9 -15.28 -7.07 -19.34
C THR A 9 -13.91 -6.65 -19.85
N PRO A 10 -13.05 -6.06 -18.98
CA PRO A 10 -11.69 -5.72 -19.34
C PRO A 10 -10.93 -6.94 -19.85
N PRO A 11 -10.10 -6.82 -20.89
CA PRO A 11 -9.33 -7.94 -21.42
C PRO A 11 -8.11 -8.25 -20.54
N PHE A 12 -8.06 -9.45 -19.99
CA PHE A 12 -6.92 -10.02 -19.28
C PHE A 12 -6.96 -11.55 -19.32
N THR A 13 -5.81 -12.17 -19.05
CA THR A 13 -5.67 -13.63 -18.95
C THR A 13 -5.02 -14.00 -17.63
N ILE A 14 -5.61 -14.95 -16.91
CA ILE A 14 -5.00 -15.52 -15.70
C ILE A 14 -4.02 -16.61 -16.16
N THR A 15 -2.71 -16.33 -15.98
CA THR A 15 -1.63 -17.26 -16.29
C THR A 15 -1.21 -18.04 -15.05
N ASP A 16 -0.45 -19.13 -15.23
CA ASP A 16 0.13 -19.90 -14.12
C ASP A 16 1.02 -19.02 -13.23
N GLU A 17 1.77 -18.07 -13.83
CA GLU A 17 2.59 -17.10 -13.11
C GLU A 17 1.72 -16.19 -12.21
N ILE A 18 0.63 -15.63 -12.74
CA ILE A 18 -0.31 -14.82 -11.97
C ILE A 18 -0.93 -15.65 -10.83
N THR A 19 -1.30 -16.89 -11.10
CA THR A 19 -1.85 -17.80 -10.07
C THR A 19 -0.84 -18.03 -8.96
N THR A 20 0.42 -18.31 -9.30
CA THR A 20 1.51 -18.49 -8.34
C THR A 20 1.71 -17.23 -7.47
N LEU A 21 1.75 -16.04 -8.08
CA LEU A 21 1.89 -14.79 -7.36
C LEU A 21 0.73 -14.54 -6.38
N VAL A 22 -0.51 -14.83 -6.79
CA VAL A 22 -1.69 -14.69 -5.92
C VAL A 22 -1.60 -15.63 -4.72
N ILE A 23 -1.14 -16.88 -4.91
CA ILE A 23 -0.95 -17.86 -3.83
C ILE A 23 0.13 -17.37 -2.86
N GLU A 24 1.33 -16.99 -3.36
CA GLU A 24 2.42 -16.51 -2.51
C GLU A 24 2.03 -15.28 -1.68
N ILE A 25 1.35 -14.30 -2.30
CA ILE A 25 0.82 -13.12 -1.61
C ILE A 25 -0.17 -13.55 -0.51
N GLY A 26 -1.09 -14.47 -0.84
CA GLY A 26 -2.09 -14.99 0.09
C GLY A 26 -1.46 -15.69 1.30
N GLU A 27 -0.39 -16.47 1.10
CA GLU A 27 0.35 -17.12 2.18
C GLU A 27 1.02 -16.13 3.13
N ILE A 28 1.65 -15.08 2.59
CA ILE A 28 2.29 -14.05 3.43
C ILE A 28 1.23 -13.29 4.22
N LEU A 29 0.12 -12.90 3.59
CA LEU A 29 -1.00 -12.25 4.27
C LEU A 29 -1.64 -13.14 5.34
N GLY A 30 -1.73 -14.45 5.09
CA GLY A 30 -2.22 -15.42 6.07
C GLY A 30 -1.31 -15.49 7.31
N ARG A 31 0.01 -15.54 7.12
CA ARG A 31 0.99 -15.50 8.22
C ARG A 31 0.91 -14.21 9.03
N LEU A 32 0.87 -13.05 8.37
CA LEU A 32 0.72 -11.75 9.02
C LEU A 32 -0.60 -11.66 9.84
N SER A 33 -1.67 -12.28 9.33
CA SER A 33 -2.96 -12.33 10.04
C SER A 33 -2.91 -13.22 11.29
N ALA A 34 -2.25 -14.39 11.21
CA ALA A 34 -2.14 -15.34 12.32
C ALA A 34 -1.29 -14.80 13.48
N GLU A 35 -0.31 -13.95 13.20
CA GLU A 35 0.55 -13.32 14.21
C GLU A 35 -0.12 -12.15 14.95
N ASN A 36 -1.42 -11.91 14.78
CA ASN A 36 -2.15 -10.75 15.31
C ASN A 36 -1.61 -9.37 14.84
N GLU A 37 -0.88 -9.36 13.74
CA GLU A 37 -0.31 -8.15 13.15
C GLU A 37 -1.21 -7.55 12.05
N ASN A 38 -2.53 -7.78 12.16
CA ASN A 38 -3.52 -7.33 11.15
C ASN A 38 -3.55 -5.82 10.91
N ILE A 39 -3.11 -5.05 11.90
CA ILE A 39 -3.01 -3.59 11.79
C ILE A 39 -1.66 -3.16 12.36
N PRO A 40 -0.79 -2.53 11.54
CA PRO A 40 0.48 -1.99 12.02
C PRO A 40 0.30 -1.02 13.18
N THR A 41 1.32 -0.88 14.03
CA THR A 41 1.31 0.11 15.12
C THR A 41 1.06 1.52 14.58
N PRO A 42 0.52 2.45 15.38
CA PRO A 42 0.29 3.83 14.93
C PRO A 42 1.53 4.49 14.31
N LYS A 43 2.71 4.23 14.87
CA LYS A 43 3.99 4.70 14.34
C LYS A 43 4.27 4.12 12.94
N LEU A 44 4.15 2.81 12.77
CA LEU A 44 4.40 2.15 11.50
C LEU A 44 3.38 2.55 10.43
N ARG A 45 2.11 2.76 10.82
CA ARG A 45 1.08 3.31 9.93
C ARG A 45 1.46 4.70 9.40
N LYS A 46 1.92 5.58 10.28
CA LYS A 46 2.40 6.92 9.89
C LYS A 46 3.59 6.82 8.93
N GLU A 47 4.60 6.03 9.27
CA GLU A 47 5.79 5.83 8.43
C GLU A 47 5.44 5.26 7.05
N ASN A 48 4.57 4.27 6.98
CA ASN A 48 4.13 3.67 5.72
C ASN A 48 3.27 4.64 4.91
N ARG A 49 2.40 5.44 5.55
CA ARG A 49 1.62 6.48 4.88
C ARG A 49 2.53 7.54 4.24
N ILE A 50 3.57 7.97 4.94
CA ILE A 50 4.57 8.91 4.42
C ILE A 50 5.24 8.32 3.17
N LYS A 51 5.68 7.06 3.23
CA LYS A 51 6.29 6.36 2.09
C LYS A 51 5.34 6.26 0.89
N THR A 52 4.09 5.86 1.12
CA THR A 52 3.06 5.78 0.08
C THR A 52 2.89 7.12 -0.62
N ILE A 53 2.64 8.20 0.14
CA ILE A 53 2.43 9.55 -0.42
C ILE A 53 3.66 10.01 -1.18
N GLN A 54 4.84 9.98 -0.55
CA GLN A 54 6.08 10.44 -1.18
C GLN A 54 6.37 9.65 -2.46
N SER A 55 6.28 8.33 -2.43
CA SER A 55 6.57 7.50 -3.61
C SER A 55 5.55 7.70 -4.72
N SER A 56 4.25 7.80 -4.41
CA SER A 56 3.21 8.04 -5.40
C SER A 56 3.41 9.39 -6.12
N LEU A 57 3.79 10.44 -5.37
CA LEU A 57 4.05 11.75 -5.97
C LEU A 57 5.38 11.77 -6.73
N ALA A 58 6.40 11.08 -6.24
CA ALA A 58 7.70 11.02 -6.92
C ALA A 58 7.67 10.24 -8.23
N ILE A 59 6.73 9.32 -8.45
CA ILE A 59 6.45 8.70 -9.76
C ILE A 59 6.03 9.78 -10.76
N GLU A 60 5.33 10.81 -10.31
CA GLU A 60 4.89 11.97 -11.12
C GLU A 60 5.88 13.15 -11.04
N ASN A 61 7.16 12.87 -10.75
CA ASN A 61 8.26 13.83 -10.70
C ASN A 61 8.22 14.87 -9.56
N ASN A 62 7.41 14.70 -8.52
CA ASN A 62 7.52 15.51 -7.31
C ASN A 62 8.87 15.24 -6.64
N SER A 63 9.64 16.29 -6.37
CA SER A 63 11.04 16.20 -5.91
C SER A 63 11.20 16.17 -4.40
N LEU A 64 10.12 16.33 -3.62
CA LEU A 64 10.20 16.42 -2.17
C LEU A 64 10.66 15.08 -1.54
N SER A 65 11.61 15.19 -0.61
CA SER A 65 12.14 14.03 0.12
C SER A 65 11.15 13.48 1.15
N ILE A 66 11.43 12.28 1.66
CA ILE A 66 10.65 11.66 2.74
C ILE A 66 10.63 12.56 3.99
N GLU A 67 11.76 13.21 4.31
CA GLU A 67 11.89 14.13 5.44
C GLU A 67 10.98 15.35 5.25
N GLN A 68 10.99 15.95 4.05
CA GLN A 68 10.15 17.10 3.73
C GLN A 68 8.65 16.73 3.77
N VAL A 69 8.27 15.57 3.23
CA VAL A 69 6.88 15.06 3.34
C VAL A 69 6.50 14.81 4.80
N THR A 70 7.43 14.28 5.62
CA THR A 70 7.22 14.09 7.06
C THR A 70 6.99 15.42 7.76
N ASP A 71 7.81 16.43 7.47
CA ASP A 71 7.69 17.76 8.06
C ASP A 71 6.37 18.44 7.67
N ILE A 72 5.89 18.28 6.43
CA ILE A 72 4.56 18.79 6.00
C ILE A 72 3.44 18.09 6.79
N ILE A 73 3.51 16.76 6.96
CA ILE A 73 2.53 16.01 7.78
C ILE A 73 2.55 16.47 9.24
N ASP A 74 3.72 16.84 9.75
CA ASP A 74 3.88 17.34 11.13
C ASP A 74 3.55 18.86 11.27
N GLY A 75 3.05 19.50 10.20
CA GLY A 75 2.65 20.90 10.20
C GLY A 75 3.81 21.90 10.18
N LYS A 76 5.03 21.45 9.89
CA LYS A 76 6.21 22.32 9.81
C LYS A 76 6.32 22.99 8.44
N ARG A 77 7.06 24.11 8.40
CA ARG A 77 7.39 24.79 7.14
C ARG A 77 8.49 24.05 6.41
N VAL A 78 8.31 23.85 5.10
CA VAL A 78 9.25 23.19 4.22
C VAL A 78 9.64 24.12 3.07
N LEU A 79 10.89 24.09 2.65
CA LEU A 79 11.37 24.71 1.42
C LEU A 79 11.15 23.76 0.25
N GLY A 80 10.44 24.24 -0.78
CA GLY A 80 10.13 23.48 -2.00
C GLY A 80 9.27 24.30 -2.93
N ALA A 81 9.02 23.79 -4.14
CA ALA A 81 8.12 24.41 -5.07
C ALA A 81 6.69 24.44 -4.51
N PRO A 82 5.97 25.59 -4.57
CA PRO A 82 4.63 25.71 -3.99
C PRO A 82 3.66 24.62 -4.45
N ASN A 83 3.69 24.27 -5.74
CA ASN A 83 2.84 23.22 -6.32
C ASN A 83 3.17 21.84 -5.75
N GLU A 84 4.47 21.49 -5.60
CA GLU A 84 4.87 20.22 -5.02
C GLU A 84 4.44 20.08 -3.55
N ILE A 85 4.55 21.16 -2.77
CA ILE A 85 4.05 21.20 -1.39
C ILE A 85 2.52 21.05 -1.37
N LYS A 86 1.82 21.67 -2.32
CA LYS A 86 0.36 21.55 -2.46
C LYS A 86 -0.06 20.13 -2.82
N GLU A 87 0.64 19.47 -3.73
CA GLU A 87 0.42 18.05 -4.07
C GLU A 87 0.52 17.15 -2.85
N VAL A 88 1.54 17.34 -2.00
CA VAL A 88 1.69 16.57 -0.76
C VAL A 88 0.52 16.79 0.17
N LYS A 89 0.10 18.04 0.40
CA LYS A 89 -1.06 18.37 1.25
C LYS A 89 -2.34 17.73 0.72
N ASN A 90 -2.62 17.88 -0.58
CA ASN A 90 -3.77 17.27 -1.22
C ASN A 90 -3.76 15.73 -1.08
N ALA A 91 -2.61 15.09 -1.30
CA ALA A 91 -2.47 13.65 -1.12
C ALA A 91 -2.74 13.23 0.34
N ILE A 92 -2.22 13.97 1.35
CA ILE A 92 -2.50 13.72 2.76
C ILE A 92 -4.01 13.73 3.02
N ASP A 93 -4.71 14.75 2.53
CA ASP A 93 -6.14 14.93 2.75
C ASP A 93 -6.95 13.78 2.13
N VAL A 94 -6.64 13.38 0.89
CA VAL A 94 -7.32 12.26 0.22
C VAL A 94 -7.05 10.93 0.91
N TYR A 95 -5.80 10.67 1.31
CA TYR A 95 -5.45 9.43 2.00
C TYR A 95 -6.07 9.37 3.42
N ASN A 96 -6.37 10.48 4.06
CA ASN A 96 -7.10 10.51 5.33
C ASN A 96 -8.57 10.09 5.14
N LEU A 97 -9.16 10.35 3.98
CA LEU A 97 -10.51 9.92 3.62
C LEU A 97 -10.61 8.50 3.08
N LEU A 98 -9.50 7.77 2.96
CA LEU A 98 -9.46 6.45 2.32
C LEU A 98 -10.52 5.47 2.87
N PHE A 99 -10.81 5.52 4.18
CA PHE A 99 -11.80 4.65 4.84
C PHE A 99 -13.26 5.07 4.63
N GLU A 100 -13.49 6.28 4.11
CA GLU A 100 -14.82 6.84 3.86
C GLU A 100 -15.25 6.68 2.40
N LEU A 101 -14.27 6.48 1.50
CA LEU A 101 -14.50 6.35 0.06
C LEU A 101 -15.07 4.97 -0.30
N ASN A 102 -16.06 4.97 -1.18
CA ASN A 102 -16.61 3.75 -1.78
C ASN A 102 -16.02 3.55 -3.19
N PRO A 103 -15.22 2.49 -3.42
CA PRO A 103 -14.55 2.28 -4.70
C PRO A 103 -15.48 2.03 -5.90
N TYR A 104 -16.76 1.79 -5.65
CA TYR A 104 -17.75 1.47 -6.66
C TYR A 104 -18.63 2.67 -7.05
N LYS A 105 -18.39 3.86 -6.46
CA LYS A 105 -19.16 5.08 -6.73
C LYS A 105 -18.36 6.07 -7.54
N GLU A 106 -18.93 6.46 -8.69
CA GLU A 106 -18.36 7.51 -9.56
C GLU A 106 -18.20 8.84 -8.82
N ALA A 107 -19.17 9.21 -7.98
CA ALA A 107 -19.10 10.44 -7.18
C ALA A 107 -17.89 10.46 -6.23
N ASP A 108 -17.53 9.31 -5.65
CA ASP A 108 -16.38 9.22 -4.76
C ASP A 108 -15.05 9.26 -5.54
N LEU A 109 -15.02 8.71 -6.77
CA LEU A 109 -13.89 8.85 -7.69
C LEU A 109 -13.64 10.33 -8.04
N LEU A 110 -14.69 11.04 -8.43
CA LEU A 110 -14.61 12.47 -8.77
C LEU A 110 -14.27 13.32 -7.54
N LYS A 111 -14.82 13.01 -6.37
CA LYS A 111 -14.48 13.67 -5.10
C LYS A 111 -13.00 13.49 -4.74
N ALA A 112 -12.49 12.27 -4.82
CA ALA A 112 -11.08 11.99 -4.52
C ALA A 112 -10.16 12.71 -5.50
N HIS A 113 -10.49 12.71 -6.80
CA HIS A 113 -9.74 13.47 -7.79
C HIS A 113 -9.78 14.98 -7.52
N SER A 114 -10.97 15.54 -7.19
CA SER A 114 -11.10 16.96 -6.86
C SER A 114 -10.19 17.37 -5.70
N MET A 115 -10.07 16.53 -4.68
CA MET A 115 -9.18 16.78 -3.56
C MET A 115 -7.70 16.60 -3.92
N MET A 116 -7.37 15.54 -4.69
CA MET A 116 -6.00 15.24 -5.11
C MET A 116 -5.39 16.36 -5.96
N THR A 117 -6.21 17.03 -6.77
CA THR A 117 -5.78 18.06 -7.73
C THR A 117 -6.24 19.47 -7.38
N SER A 118 -6.76 19.66 -6.15
CA SER A 118 -7.26 20.95 -5.67
C SER A 118 -6.22 22.06 -5.82
N GLU A 119 -6.58 23.19 -6.44
CA GLU A 119 -5.72 24.34 -6.70
C GLU A 119 -4.50 24.03 -7.60
N LEU A 120 -4.46 22.89 -8.26
CA LEU A 120 -3.39 22.49 -9.17
C LEU A 120 -3.87 22.47 -10.62
N VAL A 121 -5.14 22.10 -10.85
CA VAL A 121 -5.76 22.04 -12.17
C VAL A 121 -7.16 22.66 -12.16
N GLU A 122 -7.56 23.27 -13.30
CA GLU A 122 -8.87 23.94 -13.42
C GLU A 122 -10.03 22.93 -13.40
N GLU A 123 -9.86 21.77 -14.04
CA GLU A 123 -10.88 20.73 -14.18
C GLU A 123 -10.84 19.71 -13.01
N SER A 124 -10.48 20.17 -11.82
CA SER A 124 -10.42 19.33 -10.62
C SER A 124 -11.78 18.67 -10.32
N GLY A 125 -11.81 17.34 -10.21
CA GLY A 125 -13.04 16.56 -9.99
C GLY A 125 -13.95 16.42 -11.21
N LYS A 126 -13.48 16.72 -12.41
CA LYS A 126 -14.24 16.60 -13.65
C LYS A 126 -13.48 15.74 -14.66
N TYR A 127 -14.22 15.05 -15.51
CA TYR A 127 -13.62 14.38 -16.66
C TYR A 127 -13.13 15.41 -17.68
N ARG A 128 -12.03 15.07 -18.36
CA ARG A 128 -11.48 15.89 -19.45
C ARG A 128 -12.46 16.08 -20.59
N HIS A 129 -12.36 17.19 -21.26
CA HIS A 129 -13.12 17.50 -22.47
C HIS A 129 -12.29 17.35 -23.74
N GLY A 130 -10.96 17.44 -23.63
CA GLY A 130 -10.01 17.31 -24.73
C GLY A 130 -9.47 15.90 -24.94
N GLY A 131 -8.80 15.69 -26.07
CA GLY A 131 -7.95 14.53 -26.28
C GLY A 131 -6.70 14.63 -25.42
N VAL A 132 -6.25 13.51 -24.83
CA VAL A 132 -4.97 13.40 -24.12
C VAL A 132 -4.23 12.18 -24.61
N GLY A 133 -2.90 12.27 -24.62
CA GLY A 133 -2.00 11.16 -24.84
C GLY A 133 -0.95 11.14 -23.75
N VAL A 134 -0.45 9.96 -23.42
CA VAL A 134 0.74 9.80 -22.58
C VAL A 134 1.94 9.85 -23.50
N PHE A 135 2.88 10.75 -23.22
CA PHE A 135 4.07 10.95 -24.01
C PHE A 135 5.33 10.55 -23.22
N ASN A 136 6.26 9.89 -23.91
CA ASN A 136 7.62 9.70 -23.43
C ASN A 136 8.55 10.50 -24.34
N GLY A 137 8.95 11.71 -23.91
CA GLY A 137 9.53 12.72 -24.78
C GLY A 137 8.54 13.13 -25.86
N ASP A 138 8.98 13.13 -27.13
CA ASP A 138 8.14 13.48 -28.29
C ASP A 138 7.30 12.30 -28.82
N ARG A 139 7.46 11.10 -28.25
CA ARG A 139 6.76 9.90 -28.70
C ARG A 139 5.47 9.71 -27.90
N CYS A 140 4.32 9.72 -28.57
CA CYS A 140 3.06 9.27 -28.00
C CYS A 140 3.14 7.76 -27.73
N VAL A 141 3.10 7.35 -26.45
CA VAL A 141 3.15 5.95 -26.04
C VAL A 141 1.76 5.38 -25.80
N HIS A 142 0.78 6.22 -25.49
CA HIS A 142 -0.61 5.86 -25.35
C HIS A 142 -1.51 6.99 -25.83
N MET A 143 -2.50 6.66 -26.64
CA MET A 143 -3.56 7.60 -27.05
C MET A 143 -4.85 7.21 -26.30
N ALA A 144 -5.26 8.04 -25.37
CA ALA A 144 -6.48 7.79 -24.61
C ALA A 144 -7.75 7.81 -25.50
N PRO A 145 -8.81 7.09 -25.14
CA PRO A 145 -10.09 7.12 -25.83
C PRO A 145 -10.65 8.54 -25.97
N PRO A 146 -11.52 8.83 -26.97
CA PRO A 146 -12.17 10.12 -27.10
C PRO A 146 -12.86 10.58 -25.81
N ALA A 147 -12.74 11.85 -25.43
CA ALA A 147 -13.27 12.39 -24.18
C ALA A 147 -14.79 12.12 -23.99
N VAL A 148 -15.55 12.15 -25.08
CA VAL A 148 -17.00 11.86 -25.05
C VAL A 148 -17.33 10.44 -24.55
N GLN A 149 -16.39 9.51 -24.67
CA GLN A 149 -16.56 8.12 -24.21
C GLN A 149 -16.19 7.93 -22.74
N VAL A 150 -15.40 8.82 -22.14
CA VAL A 150 -14.89 8.68 -20.78
C VAL A 150 -15.99 8.38 -19.76
N PRO A 151 -17.13 9.10 -19.70
CA PRO A 151 -18.16 8.82 -18.69
C PRO A 151 -18.76 7.42 -18.81
N ILE A 152 -18.94 6.89 -20.01
CA ILE A 152 -19.50 5.55 -20.20
C ILE A 152 -18.44 4.48 -19.86
N LEU A 153 -17.17 4.69 -20.24
CA LEU A 153 -16.09 3.77 -19.95
C LEU A 153 -15.86 3.64 -18.42
N ILE A 154 -15.86 4.77 -17.71
CA ILE A 154 -15.72 4.74 -16.23
C ILE A 154 -16.91 4.05 -15.56
N ARG A 155 -18.16 4.33 -15.99
CA ARG A 155 -19.33 3.62 -15.45
C ARG A 155 -19.25 2.12 -15.68
N ASN A 156 -18.83 1.69 -16.88
CA ASN A 156 -18.66 0.30 -17.23
C ASN A 156 -17.57 -0.35 -16.35
N LEU A 157 -16.42 0.31 -16.16
CA LEU A 157 -15.33 -0.16 -15.30
C LEU A 157 -15.78 -0.31 -13.85
N LEU A 158 -16.46 0.69 -13.29
CA LEU A 158 -17.01 0.64 -11.91
C LEU A 158 -18.06 -0.48 -11.75
N SER A 159 -18.92 -0.65 -12.75
CA SER A 159 -19.94 -1.72 -12.76
C SER A 159 -19.28 -3.10 -12.79
N TRP A 160 -18.30 -3.31 -13.67
CA TRP A 160 -17.52 -4.54 -13.72
C TRP A 160 -16.81 -4.81 -12.39
N THR A 161 -16.13 -3.81 -11.84
CA THR A 161 -15.41 -3.92 -10.56
C THR A 161 -16.33 -4.33 -9.41
N LYS A 162 -17.57 -3.83 -9.41
CA LYS A 162 -18.58 -4.17 -8.40
C LYS A 162 -19.11 -5.59 -8.52
N THR A 163 -19.18 -6.14 -9.73
CA THR A 163 -19.89 -7.41 -10.01
C THR A 163 -18.94 -8.57 -10.31
N THR A 164 -17.69 -8.30 -10.60
CA THR A 164 -16.69 -9.33 -10.94
C THR A 164 -16.46 -10.29 -9.77
N LYS A 165 -16.24 -11.57 -10.11
CA LYS A 165 -15.81 -12.62 -9.18
C LYS A 165 -14.28 -12.84 -9.24
N THR A 166 -13.58 -12.06 -10.03
CA THR A 166 -12.12 -12.11 -10.13
C THR A 166 -11.50 -11.79 -8.77
N HIS A 167 -10.43 -12.51 -8.43
CA HIS A 167 -9.75 -12.31 -7.14
C HIS A 167 -9.32 -10.85 -6.94
N PRO A 168 -9.49 -10.27 -5.73
CA PRO A 168 -9.22 -8.85 -5.44
C PRO A 168 -7.83 -8.36 -5.84
N LEU A 169 -6.79 -9.18 -5.69
CA LEU A 169 -5.45 -8.86 -6.17
C LEU A 169 -5.40 -8.62 -7.68
N ILE A 170 -6.13 -9.41 -8.46
CA ILE A 170 -6.15 -9.31 -9.91
C ILE A 170 -7.03 -8.14 -10.34
N HIS A 171 -8.30 -8.09 -9.86
CA HIS A 171 -9.21 -7.06 -10.34
C HIS A 171 -8.77 -5.63 -9.96
N SER A 172 -8.07 -5.47 -8.83
CA SER A 172 -7.51 -4.15 -8.47
C SER A 172 -6.41 -3.70 -9.44
N CYS A 173 -5.58 -4.62 -9.94
CA CYS A 173 -4.59 -4.33 -10.97
C CYS A 173 -5.27 -4.03 -12.32
N VAL A 174 -6.30 -4.80 -12.68
CA VAL A 174 -7.10 -4.52 -13.89
C VAL A 174 -7.71 -3.14 -13.83
N PHE A 175 -8.36 -2.79 -12.70
CA PHE A 175 -8.94 -1.46 -12.52
C PHE A 175 -7.90 -0.36 -12.68
N HIS A 176 -6.72 -0.52 -12.07
CA HIS A 176 -5.64 0.46 -12.16
C HIS A 176 -5.21 0.67 -13.62
N TYR A 177 -4.94 -0.42 -14.35
CA TYR A 177 -4.59 -0.35 -15.76
C TYR A 177 -5.69 0.29 -16.61
N GLU A 178 -6.94 -0.12 -16.44
CA GLU A 178 -8.07 0.44 -17.19
C GLU A 178 -8.27 1.94 -16.94
N LEU A 179 -8.05 2.39 -15.68
CA LEU A 179 -8.08 3.81 -15.36
C LEU A 179 -6.98 4.58 -16.09
N GLU A 180 -5.76 4.03 -16.13
CA GLU A 180 -4.64 4.60 -16.90
C GLU A 180 -4.93 4.60 -18.39
N PHE A 181 -5.51 3.53 -18.92
CA PHE A 181 -5.90 3.42 -20.32
C PHE A 181 -6.99 4.42 -20.70
N ILE A 182 -8.07 4.52 -19.92
CA ILE A 182 -9.16 5.48 -20.14
C ILE A 182 -8.66 6.92 -20.00
N HIS A 183 -7.73 7.13 -19.09
CA HIS A 183 -7.12 8.43 -18.77
C HIS A 183 -8.17 9.53 -18.59
N PRO A 184 -9.08 9.38 -17.59
CA PRO A 184 -10.31 10.17 -17.52
C PRO A 184 -10.10 11.64 -17.19
N PHE A 185 -8.95 12.04 -16.68
CA PHE A 185 -8.67 13.38 -16.19
C PHE A 185 -7.59 14.07 -17.03
N THR A 186 -7.51 15.39 -16.93
CA THR A 186 -6.45 16.19 -17.56
C THR A 186 -5.09 16.00 -16.89
N ASP A 187 -5.10 15.72 -15.56
CA ASP A 187 -3.92 15.38 -14.75
C ASP A 187 -4.35 14.49 -13.57
N GLY A 188 -3.39 13.84 -12.91
CA GLY A 188 -3.62 13.04 -11.70
C GLY A 188 -4.10 11.62 -11.93
N ASN A 189 -4.15 11.12 -13.18
CA ASN A 189 -4.61 9.75 -13.47
C ASN A 189 -3.76 8.71 -12.76
N GLY A 190 -2.43 8.78 -12.81
CA GLY A 190 -1.53 7.86 -12.12
C GLY A 190 -1.72 7.84 -10.61
N ARG A 191 -1.81 9.03 -10.00
CA ARG A 191 -2.11 9.16 -8.55
C ARG A 191 -3.44 8.52 -8.18
N MET A 192 -4.48 8.71 -9.02
CA MET A 192 -5.80 8.11 -8.83
C MET A 192 -5.81 6.61 -9.05
N GLY A 193 -5.11 6.09 -10.05
CA GLY A 193 -4.98 4.65 -10.30
C GLY A 193 -4.38 3.92 -9.10
N ARG A 194 -3.27 4.42 -8.55
CA ARG A 194 -2.62 3.86 -7.36
C ARG A 194 -3.48 3.97 -6.11
N LEU A 195 -4.11 5.11 -5.88
CA LEU A 195 -5.04 5.30 -4.76
C LEU A 195 -6.22 4.32 -4.83
N TRP A 196 -6.82 4.18 -6.02
CA TRP A 196 -8.00 3.32 -6.21
C TRP A 196 -7.65 1.84 -6.09
N GLN A 197 -6.48 1.44 -6.58
CA GLN A 197 -5.98 0.09 -6.36
C GLN A 197 -5.84 -0.22 -4.87
N THR A 198 -5.24 0.69 -4.09
CA THR A 198 -5.13 0.57 -2.63
C THR A 198 -6.52 0.48 -1.98
N LEU A 199 -7.47 1.31 -2.41
CA LEU A 199 -8.85 1.32 -1.90
C LEU A 199 -9.57 -0.01 -2.19
N LEU A 200 -9.44 -0.56 -3.38
CA LEU A 200 -10.00 -1.87 -3.74
C LEU A 200 -9.39 -3.01 -2.94
N LEU A 201 -8.08 -3.03 -2.79
CA LEU A 201 -7.38 -4.03 -1.98
C LEU A 201 -7.75 -3.95 -0.51
N MET A 202 -7.93 -2.73 0.02
CA MET A 202 -8.34 -2.50 1.41
C MET A 202 -9.74 -3.06 1.71
N GLN A 203 -10.68 -3.05 0.75
CA GLN A 203 -12.00 -3.67 0.90
C GLN A 203 -11.89 -5.19 1.13
N TRP A 204 -10.89 -5.83 0.56
CA TRP A 204 -10.64 -7.26 0.77
C TRP A 204 -9.83 -7.53 2.05
N LYS A 205 -8.74 -6.80 2.26
CA LYS A 205 -7.86 -6.92 3.43
C LYS A 205 -7.45 -5.53 3.92
N PRO A 206 -7.96 -5.07 5.09
CA PRO A 206 -7.69 -3.72 5.62
C PRO A 206 -6.20 -3.36 5.77
N ILE A 207 -5.32 -4.35 5.90
CA ILE A 207 -3.87 -4.13 5.98
C ILE A 207 -3.31 -3.38 4.76
N PHE A 208 -3.93 -3.53 3.58
CA PHE A 208 -3.50 -2.84 2.36
C PHE A 208 -3.57 -1.31 2.45
N ALA A 209 -4.38 -0.76 3.36
CA ALA A 209 -4.36 0.68 3.64
C ALA A 209 -2.98 1.18 4.13
N TRP A 210 -2.10 0.27 4.53
CA TRP A 210 -0.82 0.57 5.17
C TRP A 210 0.38 -0.13 4.51
N ILE A 211 0.20 -0.73 3.34
CA ILE A 211 1.27 -1.38 2.57
C ILE A 211 1.75 -0.39 1.50
N PRO A 212 3.00 0.13 1.58
CA PRO A 212 3.51 1.15 0.67
C PRO A 212 3.98 0.51 -0.66
N VAL A 213 3.06 -0.03 -1.45
CA VAL A 213 3.35 -0.68 -2.75
C VAL A 213 4.01 0.30 -3.71
N GLU A 214 3.63 1.58 -3.63
CA GLU A 214 4.14 2.68 -4.45
C GLU A 214 5.66 2.86 -4.33
N THR A 215 6.26 2.46 -3.18
CA THR A 215 7.72 2.51 -3.01
C THR A 215 8.41 1.58 -4.01
N ILE A 216 7.92 0.36 -4.16
CA ILE A 216 8.48 -0.61 -5.10
C ILE A 216 8.16 -0.23 -6.54
N VAL A 217 6.97 0.33 -6.81
CA VAL A 217 6.62 0.86 -8.13
C VAL A 217 7.59 1.98 -8.52
N LYS A 218 7.88 2.91 -7.60
CA LYS A 218 8.84 4.00 -7.83
C LYS A 218 10.25 3.47 -8.12
N GLU A 219 10.73 2.51 -7.33
CA GLU A 219 12.05 1.90 -7.54
C GLU A 219 12.17 1.21 -8.90
N ASN A 220 11.05 0.74 -9.48
CA ASN A 220 10.97 0.06 -10.77
C ASN A 220 10.11 0.87 -11.75
N GLN A 221 10.24 2.20 -11.75
CA GLN A 221 9.36 3.12 -12.49
C GLN A 221 9.40 2.88 -14.01
N GLN A 222 10.56 2.59 -14.59
CA GLN A 222 10.67 2.26 -16.01
C GLN A 222 9.88 0.99 -16.35
N GLU A 223 10.00 -0.05 -15.55
CA GLU A 223 9.28 -1.31 -15.74
C GLU A 223 7.75 -1.11 -15.58
N TYR A 224 7.34 -0.19 -14.72
CA TYR A 224 5.93 0.20 -14.57
C TYR A 224 5.37 0.78 -15.88
N TYR A 225 6.08 1.73 -16.50
CA TYR A 225 5.66 2.29 -17.79
C TYR A 225 5.79 1.28 -18.94
N ASP A 226 6.79 0.44 -18.92
CA ASP A 226 6.95 -0.62 -19.92
C ASP A 226 5.80 -1.65 -19.82
N ALA A 227 5.33 -1.98 -18.61
CA ALA A 227 4.19 -2.86 -18.41
C ALA A 227 2.88 -2.26 -18.93
N ILE A 228 2.67 -0.95 -18.74
CA ILE A 228 1.53 -0.22 -19.33
C ILE A 228 1.63 -0.26 -20.86
N ALA A 229 2.75 0.15 -21.44
CA ALA A 229 2.94 0.20 -22.90
C ALA A 229 2.82 -1.19 -23.55
N GLN A 230 3.31 -2.25 -22.89
CA GLN A 230 3.14 -3.62 -23.36
C GLN A 230 1.68 -4.05 -23.33
N SER A 231 0.95 -3.71 -22.28
CA SER A 231 -0.47 -4.00 -22.14
C SER A 231 -1.30 -3.28 -23.22
N ASP A 232 -1.00 -2.01 -23.49
CA ASP A 232 -1.62 -1.23 -24.55
C ASP A 232 -1.39 -1.85 -25.93
N LYS A 233 -0.15 -2.25 -26.21
CA LYS A 233 0.23 -2.86 -27.50
C LYS A 233 -0.53 -4.13 -27.81
N ILE A 234 -0.81 -4.96 -26.81
CA ILE A 234 -1.52 -6.23 -26.98
C ILE A 234 -3.03 -6.13 -26.71
N GLY A 235 -3.51 -4.96 -26.24
CA GLY A 235 -4.90 -4.77 -25.83
C GLY A 235 -5.33 -5.67 -24.68
N ASN A 236 -4.44 -5.93 -23.72
CA ASN A 236 -4.68 -6.88 -22.64
C ASN A 236 -3.83 -6.55 -21.41
N SER A 237 -4.46 -6.42 -20.24
CA SER A 237 -3.80 -5.95 -19.00
C SER A 237 -2.91 -6.99 -18.30
N THR A 238 -2.74 -8.19 -18.84
CA THR A 238 -1.95 -9.26 -18.21
C THR A 238 -0.51 -8.87 -17.88
N PRO A 239 0.27 -8.17 -18.73
CA PRO A 239 1.62 -7.73 -18.38
C PRO A 239 1.62 -6.77 -17.16
N PHE A 240 0.67 -5.85 -17.12
CA PHE A 240 0.53 -4.91 -16.00
C PHE A 240 0.11 -5.61 -14.70
N ILE A 241 -0.84 -6.55 -14.76
CA ILE A 241 -1.24 -7.38 -13.61
C ILE A 241 -0.02 -8.10 -13.02
N ARG A 242 0.78 -8.76 -13.87
CA ARG A 242 1.99 -9.47 -13.47
C ARG A 242 2.98 -8.53 -12.76
N PHE A 243 3.26 -7.38 -13.34
CA PHE A 243 4.15 -6.38 -12.76
C PHE A 243 3.65 -5.93 -11.38
N MET A 244 2.39 -5.54 -11.25
CA MET A 244 1.83 -5.04 -9.99
C MET A 244 1.78 -6.11 -8.90
N LEU A 245 1.46 -7.36 -9.24
CA LEU A 245 1.50 -8.47 -8.28
C LEU A 245 2.93 -8.74 -7.78
N ASN A 246 3.95 -8.63 -8.64
CA ASN A 246 5.35 -8.71 -8.22
C ASN A 246 5.72 -7.56 -7.27
N CYS A 247 5.28 -6.34 -7.53
CA CYS A 247 5.48 -5.20 -6.62
C CYS A 247 4.85 -5.45 -5.24
N ILE A 248 3.60 -5.92 -5.21
CA ILE A 248 2.89 -6.27 -3.98
C ILE A 248 3.66 -7.36 -3.21
N LEU A 249 4.05 -8.44 -3.90
CA LEU A 249 4.80 -9.54 -3.30
C LEU A 249 6.13 -9.08 -2.71
N LYS A 250 6.90 -8.28 -3.46
CA LYS A 250 8.19 -7.70 -3.01
C LYS A 250 7.99 -6.84 -1.76
N THR A 251 7.01 -5.94 -1.78
CA THR A 251 6.68 -5.07 -0.64
C THR A 251 6.36 -5.89 0.61
N LEU A 252 5.53 -6.93 0.49
CA LEU A 252 5.17 -7.81 1.60
C LEU A 252 6.38 -8.58 2.14
N LYS A 253 7.25 -9.09 1.27
CA LYS A 253 8.50 -9.78 1.66
C LYS A 253 9.44 -8.82 2.42
N GLU A 254 9.55 -7.56 2.00
CA GLU A 254 10.36 -6.55 2.69
C GLU A 254 9.79 -6.17 4.05
N MET A 255 8.48 -6.00 4.15
CA MET A 255 7.80 -5.77 5.42
C MET A 255 8.02 -6.93 6.39
N GLN A 256 7.91 -8.17 5.93
CA GLN A 256 8.15 -9.36 6.75
C GLN A 256 9.60 -9.39 7.27
N LYS A 257 10.59 -9.12 6.42
CA LYS A 257 12.01 -9.03 6.83
C LYS A 257 12.24 -7.91 7.85
N SER A 258 11.62 -6.75 7.67
CA SER A 258 11.72 -5.62 8.59
C SER A 258 11.13 -5.96 9.97
N ASN A 259 9.95 -6.60 10.00
CA ASN A 259 9.31 -7.05 11.23
C ASN A 259 10.17 -8.09 11.96
N GLN A 260 10.74 -9.06 11.25
CA GLN A 260 11.63 -10.07 11.84
C GLN A 260 12.87 -9.42 12.49
N LYS A 261 13.53 -8.47 11.81
CA LYS A 261 14.68 -7.73 12.36
C LYS A 261 14.30 -6.91 13.59
N SER A 262 13.13 -6.26 13.58
CA SER A 262 12.62 -5.49 14.71
C SER A 262 12.32 -6.39 15.91
N ASN A 263 11.69 -7.55 15.67
CA ASN A 263 11.40 -8.53 16.70
C ASN A 263 12.70 -9.11 17.31
N GLN A 264 13.69 -9.44 16.49
CA GLN A 264 15.01 -9.91 16.98
C GLN A 264 15.69 -8.87 17.87
N LYS A 265 15.70 -7.59 17.48
CA LYS A 265 16.25 -6.50 18.30
C LYS A 265 15.50 -6.33 19.61
N SER A 266 14.18 -6.45 19.60
CA SER A 266 13.34 -6.35 20.81
C SER A 266 13.54 -7.55 21.73
N ASN A 267 13.63 -8.76 21.17
CA ASN A 267 13.94 -9.99 21.92
C ASN A 267 15.31 -9.87 22.61
N GLN A 268 16.33 -9.38 21.88
CA GLN A 268 17.67 -9.18 22.41
C GLN A 268 17.70 -8.15 23.54
N LYS A 269 16.99 -7.01 23.39
CA LYS A 269 16.88 -5.99 24.44
C LYS A 269 16.24 -6.55 25.70
N ILE A 270 15.14 -7.29 25.57
CA ILE A 270 14.42 -7.90 26.70
C ILE A 270 15.29 -8.97 27.36
N LEU A 271 15.99 -9.81 26.57
CA LEU A 271 16.88 -10.84 27.10
C LEU A 271 18.04 -10.25 27.91
N LEU A 272 18.69 -9.19 27.39
CA LEU A 272 19.75 -8.47 28.11
C LEU A 272 19.23 -7.82 29.38
N ALA A 273 18.08 -7.16 29.36
CA ALA A 273 17.49 -6.54 30.52
C ALA A 273 17.16 -7.61 31.65
N ILE A 274 16.68 -8.79 31.22
CA ILE A 274 16.45 -9.91 32.15
C ILE A 274 17.78 -10.44 32.70
N LYS A 275 18.83 -10.51 31.90
CA LYS A 275 20.17 -10.95 32.34
C LYS A 275 20.76 -9.99 33.36
N ASP A 276 20.59 -8.68 33.16
CA ASP A 276 21.10 -7.64 34.05
C ASP A 276 20.29 -7.55 35.36
N ASN A 277 18.96 -7.71 35.29
CA ASN A 277 18.07 -7.71 36.44
C ASN A 277 17.10 -8.90 36.41
N LYS A 278 17.41 -9.98 37.09
CA LYS A 278 16.57 -11.17 37.13
C LYS A 278 15.19 -10.95 37.77
N ALA A 279 15.02 -9.91 38.58
CA ALA A 279 13.76 -9.54 39.21
C ALA A 279 12.94 -8.51 38.39
N ILE A 280 13.40 -8.18 37.20
CA ILE A 280 12.79 -7.16 36.35
C ILE A 280 11.30 -7.41 36.10
N THR A 281 10.51 -6.36 36.21
CA THR A 281 9.07 -6.39 36.02
C THR A 281 8.68 -6.16 34.55
N ILE A 282 7.44 -6.52 34.17
CA ILE A 282 6.90 -6.26 32.83
C ILE A 282 6.88 -4.77 32.55
N ARG A 283 6.59 -3.91 33.54
CA ARG A 283 6.57 -2.47 33.40
C ARG A 283 7.95 -1.90 33.05
N GLU A 284 8.99 -2.31 33.73
CA GLU A 284 10.37 -1.92 33.43
C GLU A 284 10.80 -2.41 32.04
N LEU A 285 10.40 -3.63 31.65
CA LEU A 285 10.62 -4.14 30.30
C LEU A 285 9.89 -3.32 29.21
N GLN A 286 8.70 -2.78 29.52
CA GLN A 286 8.00 -1.85 28.61
C GLN A 286 8.80 -0.55 28.43
N GLU A 287 9.28 0.03 29.53
CA GLU A 287 10.08 1.26 29.51
C GLU A 287 11.38 1.07 28.70
N ILE A 288 12.08 -0.04 28.90
CA ILE A 288 13.34 -0.35 28.19
C ILE A 288 13.10 -0.66 26.72
N SER A 289 12.06 -1.44 26.39
CA SER A 289 11.81 -1.91 25.02
C SER A 289 10.99 -0.94 24.17
N GLY A 290 10.23 -0.04 24.81
CA GLY A 290 9.25 0.84 24.15
C GLY A 290 8.02 0.09 23.64
N LEU A 291 7.79 -1.16 24.07
CA LEU A 291 6.68 -1.99 23.64
C LEU A 291 5.48 -1.87 24.60
N SER A 292 4.28 -2.21 24.09
CA SER A 292 3.10 -2.37 24.92
C SER A 292 3.25 -3.58 25.86
N GLU A 293 2.45 -3.66 26.92
CA GLU A 293 2.42 -4.81 27.85
C GLU A 293 2.19 -6.14 27.13
N SER A 294 1.25 -6.14 26.17
CA SER A 294 0.96 -7.31 25.33
C SER A 294 2.16 -7.72 24.47
N GLY A 295 2.90 -6.74 23.92
CA GLY A 295 4.12 -6.97 23.15
C GLY A 295 5.22 -7.60 23.99
N VAL A 296 5.48 -7.06 25.19
CA VAL A 296 6.45 -7.64 26.13
C VAL A 296 6.05 -9.06 26.55
N LYS A 297 4.78 -9.28 26.89
CA LYS A 297 4.27 -10.62 27.25
C LYS A 297 4.42 -11.63 26.10
N LYS A 298 4.20 -11.20 24.85
CA LYS A 298 4.40 -12.04 23.65
C LYS A 298 5.87 -12.46 23.53
N ILE A 299 6.80 -11.52 23.69
CA ILE A 299 8.25 -11.80 23.62
C ILE A 299 8.68 -12.75 24.76
N ILE A 300 8.25 -12.48 25.97
CA ILE A 300 8.54 -13.37 27.13
C ILE A 300 8.04 -14.80 26.84
N ARG A 301 6.84 -14.95 26.27
CA ARG A 301 6.32 -16.27 25.89
C ARG A 301 7.21 -16.94 24.85
N GLN A 302 7.64 -16.22 23.82
CA GLN A 302 8.54 -16.74 22.78
C GLN A 302 9.90 -17.14 23.34
N LEU A 303 10.50 -16.30 24.21
CA LEU A 303 11.78 -16.61 24.85
C LEU A 303 11.68 -17.86 25.75
N ARG A 304 10.54 -18.06 26.44
CA ARG A 304 10.26 -19.26 27.19
C ARG A 304 10.06 -20.49 26.31
N GLN A 305 9.32 -20.39 25.22
CA GLN A 305 9.11 -21.48 24.27
C GLN A 305 10.41 -21.93 23.61
N ASN A 306 11.33 -21.00 23.39
CA ASN A 306 12.67 -21.28 22.85
C ASN A 306 13.68 -21.68 23.93
N ASN A 307 13.22 -21.91 25.14
CA ASN A 307 14.06 -22.28 26.29
C ASN A 307 15.21 -21.30 26.63
N LEU A 308 15.08 -20.01 26.23
CA LEU A 308 16.08 -18.98 26.49
C LEU A 308 15.95 -18.35 27.88
N ILE A 309 14.73 -18.37 28.45
CA ILE A 309 14.45 -17.91 29.79
C ILE A 309 13.49 -18.85 30.53
N LYS A 310 13.63 -18.93 31.85
CA LYS A 310 12.75 -19.68 32.72
C LYS A 310 12.28 -18.82 33.88
N ARG A 311 11.03 -18.94 34.31
CA ARG A 311 10.52 -18.30 35.50
C ARG A 311 10.75 -19.22 36.71
N ILE A 312 11.42 -18.72 37.71
CA ILE A 312 11.66 -19.43 38.98
C ILE A 312 10.79 -18.78 40.06
N GLY A 313 10.01 -19.59 40.78
CA GLY A 313 9.10 -19.13 41.84
C GLY A 313 7.75 -18.63 41.35
N GLY A 314 6.95 -18.11 42.27
CA GLY A 314 5.57 -17.63 41.99
C GLY A 314 5.48 -16.24 41.38
N ASN A 315 4.23 -15.77 41.15
CA ASN A 315 3.97 -14.45 40.58
C ASN A 315 4.42 -13.30 41.47
N LYS A 316 4.40 -13.49 42.81
CA LYS A 316 4.97 -12.56 43.80
C LYS A 316 6.31 -13.10 44.28
N GLY A 317 7.40 -12.34 44.06
CA GLY A 317 8.73 -12.70 44.54
C GLY A 317 9.52 -13.70 43.68
N GLY A 318 8.99 -14.14 42.52
CA GLY A 318 9.74 -14.96 41.57
C GLY A 318 10.70 -14.11 40.71
N TYR A 319 11.70 -14.77 40.10
CA TYR A 319 12.69 -14.15 39.24
C TYR A 319 12.83 -14.89 37.90
N TRP A 320 13.49 -14.26 36.94
CA TRP A 320 13.82 -14.84 35.64
C TRP A 320 15.22 -15.45 35.68
N GLU A 321 15.38 -16.59 35.07
CA GLU A 321 16.67 -17.22 34.83
C GLU A 321 16.88 -17.31 33.31
N VAL A 322 18.04 -16.80 32.84
CA VAL A 322 18.47 -16.95 31.44
C VAL A 322 19.19 -18.29 31.35
N THR A 323 18.75 -19.11 30.42
CA THR A 323 19.36 -20.41 30.14
C THR A 323 20.54 -20.18 29.19
N ASP A 324 21.77 -20.33 29.63
CA ASP A 324 22.97 -20.26 28.80
C ASP A 324 22.95 -21.47 27.83
N THR A 325 22.73 -21.19 26.53
CA THR A 325 22.87 -22.18 25.44
C THR A 325 24.32 -22.34 24.99
N SER A 326 25.29 -22.04 25.83
CA SER A 326 26.73 -22.18 25.55
C SER A 326 27.30 -23.47 26.13
N ASN A 327 26.61 -24.61 25.91
CA ASN A 327 27.20 -25.95 26.10
C ASN A 327 26.46 -26.95 25.22
N GLU A 328 26.86 -27.00 23.95
CA GLU A 328 26.96 -28.23 23.14
C GLU A 328 27.85 -27.94 21.95
#